data_7236e8a81a92d7e6fd2b5218e7d56ca0
#
_entry.id   7236e8a81a92d7e6fd2b5218e7d56ca0
#
_cell.length_a   1.000
_cell.length_b   1.000
_cell.length_c   1.000
_cell.angle_alpha   90.00
_cell.angle_beta   90.00
_cell.angle_gamma   90.00
#
_symmetry.space_group_name_H-M   'P 1'
#
loop_
_entity.id
_entity.type
_entity.pdbx_description
1 polymer ?
#
loop_
_entity_poly.entity_id
_entity_poly.type
_entity_poly.pdbx_seq_one_letter_code
_entity_poly.pdbx_strand_id
1 'polypeptide(L)'
;MNPYQSLPVRSFWRPAVAEPDPLDIEDVWTPKFALGQDDPVVTAGSCFAAQIGRALLDSGMNWLDAEPAPPGLTKQQRQERGYGAFSFRTGNIYTPAVLRQWLSWALGHAQPPEEAWTDGDRCVDPYRPAIEPGGFTSPAEMLQAREVTLAAVRTAVTTASCLVFTMGLTEAWRDATDGTVHPTCPGTVRGTFDAERYTLHNFTFAEAHRDMTEAIAMARLVNPGLRILLTVSPQPLTATATGGHALPANGYTKSVLRAVAGQLALEDPDVDYFPSYELITGPVFGGRFFGPNQRTVTPEGVDFVMRHFVAGLHHRPTQPQSARDTAARPGDAACEDAVLDYYSPR
;
A
#
# COMPACT_ATOMS: atom_id res chain seq x y z
N MET A 1 -33.51 22.85 2.16
CA MET A 1 -32.37 22.49 3.05
C MET A 1 -31.25 22.03 2.14
N ASN A 2 -30.06 22.67 2.20
CA ASN A 2 -28.94 22.22 1.37
C ASN A 2 -28.21 21.03 2.08
N PRO A 3 -27.46 20.20 1.35
CA PRO A 3 -26.83 19.01 1.90
C PRO A 3 -25.84 19.28 3.06
N TYR A 4 -25.18 20.44 3.07
CA TYR A 4 -24.16 20.77 4.09
C TYR A 4 -24.74 21.02 5.49
N GLN A 5 -26.03 21.32 5.60
CA GLN A 5 -26.69 21.60 6.89
C GLN A 5 -26.79 20.38 7.82
N SER A 6 -26.63 19.17 7.27
CA SER A 6 -26.74 17.92 8.02
C SER A 6 -25.45 17.13 8.08
N LEU A 7 -24.33 17.68 7.60
CA LEU A 7 -23.05 16.99 7.62
C LEU A 7 -22.43 16.98 9.02
N PRO A 8 -21.70 15.91 9.38
CA PRO A 8 -20.95 15.84 10.63
C PRO A 8 -19.74 16.80 10.63
N VAL A 9 -19.23 17.13 11.81
CA VAL A 9 -18.06 18.01 12.03
C VAL A 9 -16.89 17.66 11.14
N ARG A 10 -16.57 16.37 11.01
CA ARG A 10 -15.47 15.85 10.20
C ARG A 10 -15.55 16.18 8.69
N SER A 11 -16.70 16.66 8.22
CA SER A 11 -16.88 17.06 6.81
C SER A 11 -16.45 18.50 6.54
N PHE A 12 -16.12 19.28 7.57
CA PHE A 12 -15.72 20.67 7.44
C PHE A 12 -14.24 20.84 7.80
N TRP A 13 -13.48 21.48 6.91
CA TRP A 13 -12.04 21.64 7.04
C TRP A 13 -11.63 22.35 8.34
N ARG A 14 -12.31 23.45 8.67
CA ARG A 14 -11.94 24.28 9.82
C ARG A 14 -12.00 23.49 11.14
N PRO A 15 -13.15 22.96 11.58
CA PRO A 15 -13.22 22.27 12.87
C PRO A 15 -12.60 20.87 12.86
N ALA A 16 -12.46 20.24 11.69
CA ALA A 16 -11.90 18.88 11.60
C ALA A 16 -10.38 18.86 11.43
N VAL A 17 -9.79 19.93 10.85
CA VAL A 17 -8.38 19.92 10.43
C VAL A 17 -7.61 21.15 10.93
N ALA A 18 -8.21 22.37 10.82
CA ALA A 18 -7.47 23.61 11.07
C ALA A 18 -7.47 24.05 12.53
N GLU A 19 -8.53 23.78 13.29
CA GLU A 19 -8.67 24.17 14.69
C GLU A 19 -8.06 23.18 15.70
N PRO A 20 -8.16 21.84 15.51
CA PRO A 20 -7.54 20.87 16.43
C PRO A 20 -6.01 20.96 16.40
N ASP A 21 -5.35 20.53 17.51
CA ASP A 21 -3.94 20.18 17.40
C ASP A 21 -3.78 19.08 16.36
N PRO A 22 -2.79 19.18 15.46
CA PRO A 22 -2.60 18.16 14.43
C PRO A 22 -2.53 16.71 14.92
N LEU A 23 -2.05 16.50 16.16
CA LEU A 23 -1.98 15.17 16.77
C LEU A 23 -3.31 14.68 17.36
N ASP A 24 -4.26 15.59 17.55
CA ASP A 24 -5.60 15.32 18.08
C ASP A 24 -6.67 15.21 16.98
N ILE A 25 -6.27 15.27 15.71
CA ILE A 25 -7.17 15.00 14.58
C ILE A 25 -7.65 13.55 14.66
N GLU A 26 -8.96 13.34 14.71
CA GLU A 26 -9.61 12.06 14.87
C GLU A 26 -10.63 11.80 13.74
N ASP A 27 -11.25 10.62 13.71
CA ASP A 27 -12.31 10.22 12.76
C ASP A 27 -11.95 10.38 11.28
N VAL A 28 -10.65 10.27 10.94
CA VAL A 28 -10.15 10.41 9.56
C VAL A 28 -10.60 9.26 8.68
N TRP A 29 -10.88 8.08 9.26
CA TRP A 29 -11.30 6.90 8.54
C TRP A 29 -12.42 6.15 9.27
N THR A 30 -13.48 5.86 8.53
CA THR A 30 -14.57 4.98 8.95
C THR A 30 -14.61 3.81 7.97
N PRO A 31 -14.25 2.60 8.38
CA PRO A 31 -14.22 1.43 7.51
C PRO A 31 -15.60 1.14 6.89
N LYS A 32 -15.60 0.77 5.62
CA LYS A 32 -16.81 0.32 4.93
C LYS A 32 -17.32 -1.03 5.43
N PHE A 33 -16.41 -1.86 5.89
CA PHE A 33 -16.69 -3.20 6.40
C PHE A 33 -15.96 -3.43 7.73
N ALA A 34 -16.59 -4.22 8.59
CA ALA A 34 -15.98 -4.65 9.83
C ALA A 34 -15.02 -5.81 9.58
N LEU A 35 -13.90 -5.81 10.31
CA LEU A 35 -13.00 -6.96 10.43
C LEU A 35 -13.09 -7.48 11.87
N GLY A 36 -13.47 -8.75 12.02
CA GLY A 36 -13.47 -9.43 13.31
C GLY A 36 -12.03 -9.74 13.75
N GLN A 37 -11.84 -9.92 15.05
CA GLN A 37 -10.51 -10.22 15.61
C GLN A 37 -9.94 -11.53 15.06
N ASP A 38 -10.80 -12.52 14.79
CA ASP A 38 -10.42 -13.83 14.27
C ASP A 38 -10.35 -13.88 12.72
N ASP A 39 -10.78 -12.81 12.03
CA ASP A 39 -10.74 -12.75 10.57
C ASP A 39 -9.31 -12.78 10.07
N PRO A 40 -8.93 -13.75 9.19
CA PRO A 40 -7.59 -13.79 8.63
C PRO A 40 -7.31 -12.57 7.76
N VAL A 41 -6.34 -11.75 8.14
CA VAL A 41 -5.92 -10.56 7.38
C VAL A 41 -4.54 -10.79 6.80
N VAL A 42 -4.38 -10.61 5.50
CA VAL A 42 -3.08 -10.67 4.82
C VAL A 42 -2.62 -9.28 4.42
N THR A 43 -1.31 -9.06 4.46
CA THR A 43 -0.67 -7.80 4.08
C THR A 43 0.37 -8.02 3.00
N ALA A 44 0.37 -7.15 1.99
CA ALA A 44 1.37 -7.09 0.92
C ALA A 44 1.55 -5.64 0.45
N GLY A 45 2.63 -5.38 -0.26
CA GLY A 45 2.84 -4.06 -0.86
C GLY A 45 4.24 -3.49 -0.64
N SER A 46 4.33 -2.18 -0.51
CA SER A 46 5.57 -1.47 -0.19
C SER A 46 5.99 -1.73 1.27
N CYS A 47 7.20 -1.28 1.63
CA CYS A 47 7.74 -1.46 3.00
C CYS A 47 6.81 -0.94 4.11
N PHE A 48 5.90 -0.01 3.82
CA PHE A 48 4.92 0.47 4.81
C PHE A 48 3.86 -0.60 5.16
N ALA A 49 3.59 -1.56 4.28
CA ALA A 49 2.68 -2.67 4.58
C ALA A 49 3.14 -3.53 5.76
N ALA A 50 4.45 -3.63 5.98
CA ALA A 50 5.00 -4.34 7.14
C ALA A 50 4.63 -3.68 8.48
N GLN A 51 4.43 -2.36 8.51
CA GLN A 51 3.97 -1.66 9.71
C GLN A 51 2.51 -2.00 10.03
N ILE A 52 1.67 -2.11 8.99
CA ILE A 52 0.26 -2.53 9.15
C ILE A 52 0.19 -3.96 9.67
N GLY A 53 0.96 -4.89 9.10
CA GLY A 53 1.02 -6.27 9.60
C GLY A 53 1.41 -6.36 11.07
N ARG A 54 2.40 -5.55 11.49
CA ARG A 54 2.81 -5.47 12.89
C ARG A 54 1.71 -4.89 13.78
N ALA A 55 1.06 -3.81 13.35
CA ALA A 55 -0.03 -3.19 14.10
C ALA A 55 -1.23 -4.15 14.27
N LEU A 56 -1.54 -4.97 13.26
CA LEU A 56 -2.55 -6.03 13.37
C LEU A 56 -2.18 -7.04 14.45
N LEU A 57 -0.95 -7.54 14.44
CA LEU A 57 -0.45 -8.46 15.48
C LEU A 57 -0.49 -7.84 16.88
N ASP A 58 0.01 -6.62 17.03
CA ASP A 58 0.06 -5.91 18.32
C ASP A 58 -1.34 -5.61 18.86
N SER A 59 -2.35 -5.49 17.98
CA SER A 59 -3.76 -5.31 18.32
C SER A 59 -4.50 -6.63 18.57
N GLY A 60 -3.83 -7.77 18.49
CA GLY A 60 -4.42 -9.09 18.68
C GLY A 60 -5.33 -9.55 17.54
N MET A 61 -5.22 -8.92 16.37
CA MET A 61 -5.91 -9.34 15.15
C MET A 61 -5.22 -10.56 14.53
N ASN A 62 -5.95 -11.36 13.79
CA ASN A 62 -5.44 -12.54 13.10
C ASN A 62 -4.69 -12.14 11.81
N TRP A 63 -3.46 -11.64 11.95
CA TRP A 63 -2.57 -11.46 10.81
C TRP A 63 -2.03 -12.81 10.34
N LEU A 64 -2.31 -13.18 9.10
CA LEU A 64 -1.95 -14.46 8.52
C LEU A 64 -0.52 -14.43 7.96
N ASP A 65 0.41 -15.15 8.59
CA ASP A 65 1.72 -15.51 8.02
C ASP A 65 1.56 -16.81 7.22
N ALA A 66 1.44 -16.69 5.91
CA ALA A 66 1.26 -17.84 5.01
C ALA A 66 2.59 -18.51 4.60
N GLU A 67 3.72 -17.85 4.90
CA GLU A 67 5.07 -18.39 4.63
C GLU A 67 5.96 -18.23 5.88
N PRO A 68 5.67 -18.98 6.96
CA PRO A 68 6.38 -18.84 8.22
C PRO A 68 7.84 -19.26 8.09
N ALA A 69 8.69 -18.63 8.90
CA ALA A 69 10.11 -18.95 8.92
C ALA A 69 10.36 -20.40 9.35
N PRO A 70 11.26 -21.14 8.70
CA PRO A 70 11.70 -22.47 9.14
C PRO A 70 12.23 -22.42 10.58
N PRO A 71 12.04 -23.52 11.35
CA PRO A 71 12.62 -23.63 12.68
C PRO A 71 14.15 -23.45 12.64
N GLY A 72 14.70 -22.83 13.69
CA GLY A 72 16.15 -22.67 13.86
C GLY A 72 16.76 -21.38 13.33
N LEU A 73 16.02 -20.53 12.57
CA LEU A 73 16.51 -19.21 12.19
C LEU A 73 16.47 -18.24 13.37
N THR A 74 17.56 -17.49 13.56
CA THR A 74 17.60 -16.36 14.48
C THR A 74 16.67 -15.23 14.02
N LYS A 75 16.31 -14.29 14.92
CA LYS A 75 15.51 -13.11 14.56
C LYS A 75 16.14 -12.32 13.42
N GLN A 76 17.45 -12.11 13.46
CA GLN A 76 18.19 -11.41 12.44
C GLN A 76 18.10 -12.14 11.09
N GLN A 77 18.34 -13.45 11.04
CA GLN A 77 18.24 -14.24 9.82
C GLN A 77 16.84 -14.24 9.21
N ARG A 78 15.78 -14.23 10.05
CA ARG A 78 14.39 -14.10 9.56
C ARG A 78 14.17 -12.73 8.91
N GLN A 79 14.64 -11.65 9.52
CA GLN A 79 14.52 -10.30 8.99
C GLN A 79 15.28 -10.13 7.68
N GLU A 80 16.53 -10.58 7.61
CA GLU A 80 17.37 -10.51 6.41
C GLU A 80 16.76 -11.27 5.23
N ARG A 81 16.01 -12.34 5.49
CA ARG A 81 15.32 -13.16 4.49
C ARG A 81 13.86 -12.79 4.30
N GLY A 82 13.39 -11.69 4.87
CA GLY A 82 12.05 -11.15 4.70
C GLY A 82 10.92 -11.95 5.33
N TYR A 83 11.20 -12.88 6.25
CA TYR A 83 10.17 -13.60 6.99
C TYR A 83 9.44 -12.69 7.98
N GLY A 84 8.11 -12.76 8.00
CA GLY A 84 7.27 -11.97 8.91
C GLY A 84 7.22 -10.47 8.58
N ALA A 85 7.76 -10.04 7.43
CA ALA A 85 7.60 -8.67 6.93
C ALA A 85 6.25 -8.47 6.25
N PHE A 86 5.84 -9.45 5.46
CA PHE A 86 4.56 -9.54 4.77
C PHE A 86 3.97 -10.93 5.00
N SER A 87 2.73 -11.14 4.62
CA SER A 87 2.06 -12.44 4.76
C SER A 87 2.69 -13.56 3.92
N PHE A 88 3.56 -13.21 2.97
CA PHE A 88 4.34 -14.13 2.12
C PHE A 88 5.62 -13.43 1.61
N ARG A 89 6.63 -14.19 1.16
CA ARG A 89 7.98 -13.70 0.88
C ARG A 89 8.20 -13.25 -0.58
N THR A 90 7.30 -12.45 -1.12
CA THR A 90 7.49 -11.81 -2.44
C THR A 90 8.51 -10.67 -2.40
N GLY A 91 8.90 -10.21 -1.20
CA GLY A 91 9.52 -8.90 -1.03
C GLY A 91 8.52 -7.77 -1.26
N ASN A 92 9.03 -6.57 -1.54
CA ASN A 92 8.16 -5.43 -1.78
C ASN A 92 7.41 -5.56 -3.12
N ILE A 93 6.11 -5.32 -3.06
CA ILE A 93 5.24 -5.17 -4.24
C ILE A 93 4.83 -3.71 -4.35
N TYR A 94 5.53 -2.93 -5.19
CA TYR A 94 5.31 -1.49 -5.24
C TYR A 94 4.14 -1.06 -6.11
N THR A 95 3.85 -1.82 -7.18
CA THR A 95 2.86 -1.44 -8.21
C THR A 95 1.71 -2.44 -8.30
N PRO A 96 0.50 -2.00 -8.71
CA PRO A 96 -0.60 -2.91 -9.04
C PRO A 96 -0.21 -3.99 -10.06
N ALA A 97 0.61 -3.64 -11.06
CA ALA A 97 1.07 -4.58 -12.08
C ALA A 97 1.87 -5.76 -11.49
N VAL A 98 2.77 -5.50 -10.53
CA VAL A 98 3.52 -6.56 -9.85
C VAL A 98 2.61 -7.41 -8.97
N LEU A 99 1.61 -6.84 -8.29
CA LEU A 99 0.62 -7.62 -7.55
C LEU A 99 -0.18 -8.53 -8.49
N ARG A 100 -0.69 -7.98 -9.59
CA ARG A 100 -1.41 -8.74 -10.61
C ARG A 100 -0.57 -9.90 -11.14
N GLN A 101 0.72 -9.65 -11.40
CA GLN A 101 1.67 -10.66 -11.88
C GLN A 101 1.84 -11.81 -10.86
N TRP A 102 2.09 -11.51 -9.58
CA TRP A 102 2.21 -12.53 -8.53
C TRP A 102 0.93 -13.36 -8.36
N LEU A 103 -0.23 -12.71 -8.39
CA LEU A 103 -1.52 -13.41 -8.32
C LEU A 103 -1.76 -14.29 -9.56
N SER A 104 -1.44 -13.78 -10.75
CA SER A 104 -1.55 -14.55 -11.98
C SER A 104 -0.72 -15.83 -11.95
N TRP A 105 0.51 -15.75 -11.46
CA TRP A 105 1.37 -16.92 -11.28
C TRP A 105 0.88 -17.87 -10.18
N ALA A 106 0.57 -17.33 -9.00
CA ALA A 106 0.13 -18.13 -7.86
C ALA A 106 -1.19 -18.87 -8.12
N LEU A 107 -2.09 -18.28 -8.91
CA LEU A 107 -3.40 -18.86 -9.23
C LEU A 107 -3.40 -19.67 -10.55
N GLY A 108 -2.25 -19.76 -11.21
CA GLY A 108 -2.08 -20.60 -12.42
C GLY A 108 -2.63 -20.01 -13.72
N HIS A 109 -2.90 -18.69 -13.76
CA HIS A 109 -3.31 -18.00 -14.98
C HIS A 109 -2.15 -17.77 -15.95
N ALA A 110 -0.92 -17.72 -15.44
CA ALA A 110 0.32 -17.67 -16.19
C ALA A 110 1.42 -18.46 -15.48
N GLN A 111 2.48 -18.82 -16.20
CA GLN A 111 3.67 -19.44 -15.62
C GLN A 111 4.73 -18.35 -15.38
N PRO A 112 5.39 -18.32 -14.21
CA PRO A 112 6.53 -17.43 -14.00
C PRO A 112 7.71 -17.89 -14.87
N PRO A 113 8.50 -16.97 -15.42
CA PRO A 113 9.72 -17.34 -16.14
C PRO A 113 10.71 -18.11 -15.25
N GLU A 114 11.34 -19.14 -15.80
CA GLU A 114 12.33 -19.95 -15.08
C GLU A 114 13.71 -19.27 -14.96
N GLU A 115 13.78 -17.99 -15.28
CA GLU A 115 15.00 -17.21 -15.25
C GLU A 115 15.54 -17.06 -13.82
N ALA A 116 16.85 -17.22 -13.68
CA ALA A 116 17.64 -16.86 -12.52
C ALA A 116 18.73 -15.88 -12.92
N TRP A 117 18.93 -14.81 -12.14
CA TRP A 117 20.09 -13.95 -12.34
C TRP A 117 21.33 -14.55 -11.70
N THR A 118 22.49 -14.38 -12.34
CA THR A 118 23.79 -14.81 -11.82
C THR A 118 24.40 -13.71 -10.95
N ASP A 119 24.90 -14.09 -9.78
CA ASP A 119 25.65 -13.22 -8.86
C ASP A 119 26.86 -13.98 -8.31
N GLY A 120 27.99 -13.86 -9.00
CA GLY A 120 29.18 -14.69 -8.76
C GLY A 120 28.88 -16.17 -9.03
N ASP A 121 29.06 -17.01 -8.01
CA ASP A 121 28.74 -18.45 -8.02
C ASP A 121 27.31 -18.76 -7.53
N ARG A 122 26.50 -17.73 -7.29
CA ARG A 122 25.15 -17.84 -6.77
C ARG A 122 24.11 -17.43 -7.79
N CYS A 123 22.87 -17.84 -7.51
CA CYS A 123 21.67 -17.45 -8.28
C CYS A 123 20.77 -16.55 -7.44
N VAL A 124 20.09 -15.63 -8.11
CA VAL A 124 19.16 -14.68 -7.49
C VAL A 124 17.84 -14.71 -8.23
N ASP A 125 16.74 -14.65 -7.48
CA ASP A 125 15.40 -14.56 -8.05
C ASP A 125 15.14 -13.14 -8.60
N PRO A 126 14.92 -12.97 -9.91
CA PRO A 126 14.71 -11.67 -10.55
C PRO A 126 13.52 -10.87 -9.98
N TYR A 127 12.51 -11.57 -9.49
CA TYR A 127 11.24 -10.98 -9.04
C TYR A 127 11.22 -10.66 -7.53
N ARG A 128 12.25 -11.12 -6.79
CA ARG A 128 12.48 -10.82 -5.36
C ARG A 128 13.98 -10.82 -5.03
N PRO A 129 14.74 -9.89 -5.64
CA PRO A 129 16.21 -9.97 -5.67
C PRO A 129 16.88 -9.80 -4.30
N ALA A 130 16.16 -9.34 -3.28
CA ALA A 130 16.66 -9.16 -1.92
C ALA A 130 16.27 -10.29 -0.96
N ILE A 131 15.51 -11.31 -1.41
CA ILE A 131 14.89 -12.28 -0.48
C ILE A 131 15.88 -13.25 0.15
N GLU A 132 16.97 -13.57 -0.54
CA GLU A 132 18.07 -14.38 -0.02
C GLU A 132 19.39 -13.59 -0.13
N PRO A 133 19.89 -13.00 0.98
CA PRO A 133 21.07 -12.16 0.96
C PRO A 133 22.34 -12.85 0.42
N GLY A 134 22.47 -14.17 0.67
CA GLY A 134 23.56 -14.99 0.15
C GLY A 134 23.34 -15.58 -1.24
N GLY A 135 22.18 -15.31 -1.85
CA GLY A 135 21.75 -15.98 -3.09
C GLY A 135 21.49 -17.48 -2.89
N PHE A 136 20.98 -18.11 -3.94
CA PHE A 136 20.72 -19.56 -4.00
C PHE A 136 21.93 -20.29 -4.60
N THR A 137 22.08 -21.59 -4.26
CA THR A 137 23.20 -22.41 -4.75
C THR A 137 23.00 -22.86 -6.20
N SER A 138 21.74 -22.86 -6.68
CA SER A 138 21.41 -23.25 -8.03
C SER A 138 20.08 -22.64 -8.50
N PRO A 139 19.86 -22.52 -9.83
CA PRO A 139 18.56 -22.15 -10.35
C PRO A 139 17.41 -23.05 -9.86
N ALA A 140 17.65 -24.34 -9.73
CA ALA A 140 16.64 -25.29 -9.24
C ALA A 140 16.22 -24.98 -7.78
N GLU A 141 17.17 -24.67 -6.89
CA GLU A 141 16.87 -24.24 -5.52
C GLU A 141 16.08 -22.93 -5.50
N MET A 142 16.46 -21.97 -6.33
CA MET A 142 15.74 -20.70 -6.46
C MET A 142 14.29 -20.90 -6.92
N LEU A 143 14.08 -21.71 -7.96
CA LEU A 143 12.75 -22.02 -8.49
C LEU A 143 11.90 -22.74 -7.43
N GLN A 144 12.47 -23.71 -6.72
CA GLN A 144 11.79 -24.39 -5.64
C GLN A 144 11.37 -23.41 -4.53
N ALA A 145 12.24 -22.47 -4.15
CA ALA A 145 11.92 -21.44 -3.16
C ALA A 145 10.82 -20.48 -3.68
N ARG A 146 10.77 -20.19 -4.98
CA ARG A 146 9.68 -19.41 -5.61
C ARG A 146 8.36 -20.16 -5.55
N GLU A 147 8.36 -21.46 -5.84
CA GLU A 147 7.15 -22.29 -5.74
C GLU A 147 6.55 -22.30 -4.33
N VAL A 148 7.39 -22.34 -3.29
CA VAL A 148 6.93 -22.21 -1.89
C VAL A 148 6.21 -20.88 -1.69
N THR A 149 6.77 -19.78 -2.19
CA THR A 149 6.13 -18.47 -2.08
C THR A 149 4.85 -18.38 -2.91
N LEU A 150 4.80 -18.95 -4.12
CA LEU A 150 3.58 -18.99 -4.93
C LEU A 150 2.45 -19.78 -4.23
N ALA A 151 2.80 -20.90 -3.60
CA ALA A 151 1.85 -21.65 -2.78
C ALA A 151 1.36 -20.84 -1.56
N ALA A 152 2.26 -20.08 -0.92
CA ALA A 152 1.90 -19.18 0.19
C ALA A 152 0.96 -18.04 -0.27
N VAL A 153 1.22 -17.40 -1.42
CA VAL A 153 0.33 -16.39 -2.01
C VAL A 153 -1.05 -16.99 -2.28
N ARG A 154 -1.11 -18.18 -2.88
CA ARG A 154 -2.37 -18.89 -3.13
C ARG A 154 -3.12 -19.15 -1.82
N THR A 155 -2.46 -19.70 -0.83
CA THR A 155 -3.03 -19.98 0.50
C THR A 155 -3.55 -18.68 1.13
N ALA A 156 -2.74 -17.62 1.13
CA ALA A 156 -3.11 -16.33 1.69
C ALA A 156 -4.41 -15.80 1.05
N VAL A 157 -4.47 -15.76 -0.27
CA VAL A 157 -5.63 -15.22 -0.99
C VAL A 157 -6.88 -16.07 -0.83
N THR A 158 -6.73 -17.42 -0.80
CA THR A 158 -7.89 -18.32 -0.65
C THR A 158 -8.47 -18.34 0.76
N THR A 159 -7.69 -18.00 1.78
CA THR A 159 -8.12 -18.07 3.19
C THR A 159 -8.42 -16.72 3.83
N ALA A 160 -7.88 -15.63 3.29
CA ALA A 160 -8.04 -14.29 3.87
C ALA A 160 -9.49 -13.81 3.85
N SER A 161 -9.91 -13.16 4.93
CA SER A 161 -11.11 -12.32 4.95
C SER A 161 -10.83 -10.93 4.35
N CYS A 162 -9.58 -10.45 4.47
CA CYS A 162 -9.16 -9.17 3.93
C CYS A 162 -7.70 -9.20 3.44
N LEU A 163 -7.46 -8.62 2.26
CA LEU A 163 -6.13 -8.28 1.77
C LEU A 163 -5.90 -6.78 1.95
N VAL A 164 -4.91 -6.42 2.77
CA VAL A 164 -4.42 -5.03 2.88
C VAL A 164 -3.25 -4.87 1.91
N PHE A 165 -3.42 -4.01 0.91
CA PHE A 165 -2.39 -3.76 -0.09
C PHE A 165 -1.92 -2.31 -0.08
N THR A 166 -0.62 -2.12 0.21
CA THR A 166 0.01 -0.79 0.24
C THR A 166 0.70 -0.50 -1.08
N MET A 167 0.09 0.33 -1.92
CA MET A 167 0.66 0.78 -3.18
C MET A 167 1.80 1.77 -2.94
N GLY A 168 2.92 1.62 -3.64
CA GLY A 168 4.13 2.42 -3.43
C GLY A 168 4.50 3.34 -4.57
N LEU A 169 4.58 2.79 -5.77
CA LEU A 169 5.13 3.42 -6.96
C LEU A 169 4.27 3.19 -8.19
N THR A 170 4.44 4.05 -9.21
CA THR A 170 3.97 3.83 -10.58
C THR A 170 5.11 3.42 -11.52
N GLU A 171 6.36 3.63 -11.12
CA GLU A 171 7.53 3.23 -11.91
C GLU A 171 7.90 1.78 -11.61
N ALA A 172 8.12 1.00 -12.67
CA ALA A 172 8.71 -0.34 -12.61
C ALA A 172 9.49 -0.63 -13.91
N TRP A 173 10.16 -1.75 -13.95
CA TRP A 173 10.97 -2.15 -15.09
C TRP A 173 10.33 -3.33 -15.79
N ARG A 174 10.05 -3.16 -17.09
CA ARG A 174 9.43 -4.19 -17.91
C ARG A 174 10.48 -4.89 -18.75
N ASP A 175 10.43 -6.22 -18.75
CA ASP A 175 11.18 -7.04 -19.70
C ASP A 175 10.52 -6.98 -21.08
N ALA A 176 11.27 -6.57 -22.09
CA ALA A 176 10.76 -6.46 -23.47
C ALA A 176 10.55 -7.83 -24.14
N THR A 177 11.14 -8.90 -23.60
CA THR A 177 11.06 -10.25 -24.19
C THR A 177 9.75 -10.96 -23.87
N ASP A 178 9.23 -10.80 -22.65
CA ASP A 178 8.04 -11.52 -22.17
C ASP A 178 7.00 -10.61 -21.48
N GLY A 179 7.32 -9.32 -21.30
CA GLY A 179 6.44 -8.34 -20.69
C GLY A 179 6.36 -8.43 -19.17
N THR A 180 7.14 -9.26 -18.51
CA THR A 180 7.19 -9.35 -17.05
C THR A 180 7.67 -8.04 -16.43
N VAL A 181 7.22 -7.80 -15.20
CA VAL A 181 7.51 -6.55 -14.46
C VAL A 181 8.40 -6.87 -13.27
N HIS A 182 9.56 -6.20 -13.24
CA HIS A 182 10.50 -6.29 -12.12
C HIS A 182 10.20 -5.22 -11.08
N PRO A 183 10.24 -5.55 -9.77
CA PRO A 183 9.94 -4.59 -8.69
C PRO A 183 11.03 -3.52 -8.54
N THR A 184 12.25 -3.79 -9.04
CA THR A 184 13.42 -2.90 -9.02
C THR A 184 14.14 -2.94 -10.36
N CYS A 185 14.88 -1.88 -10.68
CA CYS A 185 15.75 -1.88 -11.86
C CYS A 185 16.80 -3.00 -11.75
N PRO A 186 16.89 -3.92 -12.73
CA PRO A 186 17.98 -4.89 -12.77
C PRO A 186 19.33 -4.20 -12.67
N GLY A 187 20.26 -4.74 -11.89
CA GLY A 187 21.56 -4.14 -11.64
C GLY A 187 21.63 -3.15 -10.46
N THR A 188 20.48 -2.76 -9.86
CA THR A 188 20.52 -1.86 -8.67
C THR A 188 20.61 -2.63 -7.35
N VAL A 189 19.87 -3.70 -7.19
CA VAL A 189 19.97 -4.60 -6.02
C VAL A 189 20.82 -5.81 -6.39
N ARG A 190 20.45 -6.47 -7.48
CA ARG A 190 21.13 -7.64 -8.06
C ARG A 190 20.91 -7.67 -9.57
N GLY A 191 21.56 -8.62 -10.23
CA GLY A 191 21.48 -8.80 -11.69
C GLY A 191 22.32 -7.78 -12.45
N THR A 192 22.09 -7.68 -13.76
CA THR A 192 22.78 -6.74 -14.66
C THR A 192 21.75 -6.00 -15.49
N PHE A 193 21.90 -4.70 -15.65
CA PHE A 193 21.04 -3.91 -16.50
C PHE A 193 21.40 -4.10 -17.96
N ASP A 194 20.40 -4.35 -18.79
CA ASP A 194 20.49 -4.39 -20.24
C ASP A 194 19.40 -3.48 -20.82
N ALA A 195 19.82 -2.40 -21.48
CA ALA A 195 18.91 -1.40 -22.03
C ALA A 195 18.10 -1.90 -23.26
N GLU A 196 18.55 -2.96 -23.92
CA GLU A 196 17.79 -3.58 -25.02
C GLU A 196 16.64 -4.46 -24.49
N ARG A 197 16.79 -4.96 -23.27
CA ARG A 197 15.84 -5.85 -22.61
C ARG A 197 14.94 -5.14 -21.61
N TYR A 198 15.51 -4.29 -20.74
CA TYR A 198 14.74 -3.72 -19.63
C TYR A 198 14.39 -2.26 -19.90
N THR A 199 13.10 -1.95 -19.93
CA THR A 199 12.59 -0.61 -20.15
C THR A 199 11.86 -0.08 -18.94
N LEU A 200 12.09 1.20 -18.60
CA LEU A 200 11.26 1.87 -17.61
C LEU A 200 9.82 1.95 -18.09
N HIS A 201 8.88 1.56 -17.25
CA HIS A 201 7.46 1.83 -17.43
C HIS A 201 6.92 2.63 -16.25
N ASN A 202 6.41 3.82 -16.53
CA ASN A 202 5.73 4.65 -15.53
C ASN A 202 4.22 4.52 -15.77
N PHE A 203 3.56 3.70 -14.97
CA PHE A 203 2.15 3.35 -15.13
C PHE A 203 1.25 4.59 -15.02
N THR A 204 0.38 4.75 -15.99
CA THR A 204 -0.71 5.74 -15.96
C THR A 204 -1.80 5.33 -14.99
N PHE A 205 -2.72 6.26 -14.67
CA PHE A 205 -3.92 5.96 -13.88
C PHE A 205 -4.71 4.80 -14.49
N ALA A 206 -4.96 4.84 -15.81
CA ALA A 206 -5.76 3.81 -16.50
C ALA A 206 -5.11 2.42 -16.42
N GLU A 207 -3.80 2.34 -16.54
CA GLU A 207 -3.06 1.08 -16.42
C GLU A 207 -3.06 0.55 -14.99
N ALA A 208 -2.73 1.41 -14.01
CA ALA A 208 -2.70 1.03 -12.60
C ALA A 208 -4.10 0.63 -12.08
N HIS A 209 -5.15 1.33 -12.52
CA HIS A 209 -6.53 1.00 -12.19
C HIS A 209 -6.93 -0.36 -12.77
N ARG A 210 -6.66 -0.58 -14.07
CA ARG A 210 -6.91 -1.87 -14.75
C ARG A 210 -6.17 -3.02 -14.06
N ASP A 211 -4.86 -2.85 -13.80
CA ASP A 211 -4.05 -3.90 -13.17
C ASP A 211 -4.56 -4.24 -11.77
N MET A 212 -5.01 -3.24 -10.98
CA MET A 212 -5.59 -3.49 -9.66
C MET A 212 -6.96 -4.16 -9.75
N THR A 213 -7.81 -3.75 -10.70
CA THR A 213 -9.11 -4.37 -10.96
C THR A 213 -8.95 -5.84 -11.35
N GLU A 214 -8.02 -6.14 -12.26
CA GLU A 214 -7.72 -7.52 -12.67
C GLU A 214 -7.16 -8.35 -11.51
N ALA A 215 -6.28 -7.78 -10.68
CA ALA A 215 -5.75 -8.43 -9.48
C ALA A 215 -6.85 -8.82 -8.50
N ILE A 216 -7.77 -7.89 -8.21
CA ILE A 216 -8.95 -8.13 -7.34
C ILE A 216 -9.86 -9.20 -7.96
N ALA A 217 -10.15 -9.10 -9.24
CA ALA A 217 -11.00 -10.07 -9.93
C ALA A 217 -10.42 -11.49 -9.87
N MET A 218 -9.12 -11.66 -10.17
CA MET A 218 -8.44 -12.97 -10.06
C MET A 218 -8.49 -13.51 -8.63
N ALA A 219 -8.24 -12.70 -7.63
CA ALA A 219 -8.30 -13.12 -6.22
C ALA A 219 -9.72 -13.57 -5.84
N ARG A 220 -10.76 -12.87 -6.31
CA ARG A 220 -12.16 -13.20 -6.03
C ARG A 220 -12.69 -14.38 -6.83
N LEU A 221 -12.04 -14.81 -7.91
CA LEU A 221 -12.38 -16.09 -8.55
C LEU A 221 -12.18 -17.28 -7.61
N VAL A 222 -11.20 -17.21 -6.71
CA VAL A 222 -10.89 -18.28 -5.75
C VAL A 222 -11.39 -17.99 -4.34
N ASN A 223 -11.68 -16.72 -4.02
CA ASN A 223 -12.24 -16.28 -2.74
C ASN A 223 -13.25 -15.15 -2.97
N PRO A 224 -14.51 -15.46 -3.31
CA PRO A 224 -15.52 -14.46 -3.64
C PRO A 224 -15.84 -13.47 -2.50
N GLY A 225 -15.58 -13.85 -1.24
CA GLY A 225 -15.79 -13.00 -0.06
C GLY A 225 -14.60 -12.13 0.32
N LEU A 226 -13.51 -12.13 -0.46
CA LEU A 226 -12.31 -11.37 -0.15
C LEU A 226 -12.57 -9.86 -0.21
N ARG A 227 -12.39 -9.20 0.93
CA ARG A 227 -12.40 -7.74 1.06
C ARG A 227 -11.00 -7.18 0.79
N ILE A 228 -10.94 -5.99 0.23
CA ILE A 228 -9.68 -5.34 -0.11
C ILE A 228 -9.57 -4.01 0.63
N LEU A 229 -8.51 -3.81 1.39
CA LEU A 229 -8.17 -2.54 1.99
C LEU A 229 -6.94 -1.96 1.30
N LEU A 230 -7.14 -0.93 0.51
CA LEU A 230 -6.08 -0.23 -0.19
C LEU A 230 -5.51 0.90 0.68
N THR A 231 -4.22 1.12 0.56
CA THR A 231 -3.56 2.29 1.11
C THR A 231 -2.41 2.73 0.22
N VAL A 232 -1.99 3.99 0.31
CA VAL A 232 -0.85 4.51 -0.45
C VAL A 232 0.30 4.78 0.51
N SER A 233 1.47 4.23 0.19
CA SER A 233 2.67 4.45 0.99
C SER A 233 2.98 5.96 1.11
N PRO A 234 3.12 6.49 2.33
CA PRO A 234 3.50 7.88 2.53
C PRO A 234 4.95 8.18 2.13
N GLN A 235 5.77 7.14 2.03
CA GLN A 235 7.18 7.28 1.76
C GLN A 235 7.41 7.74 0.30
N PRO A 236 8.10 8.88 0.06
CA PRO A 236 8.44 9.31 -1.28
C PRO A 236 9.31 8.31 -2.03
N LEU A 237 9.27 8.34 -3.37
CA LEU A 237 10.21 7.59 -4.19
C LEU A 237 11.66 8.04 -3.88
N THR A 238 12.61 7.12 -4.00
CA THR A 238 14.03 7.43 -3.76
C THR A 238 14.66 8.18 -4.93
N ALA A 239 14.26 7.78 -6.14
CA ALA A 239 14.70 8.35 -7.40
C ALA A 239 13.63 8.07 -8.46
N THR A 240 13.66 8.84 -9.53
CA THR A 240 12.88 8.57 -10.74
C THR A 240 13.82 8.29 -11.90
N ALA A 241 13.49 7.30 -12.70
CA ALA A 241 14.21 7.02 -13.94
C ALA A 241 13.59 7.71 -15.17
N THR A 242 12.56 8.55 -14.98
CA THR A 242 11.93 9.33 -16.07
C THR A 242 12.81 10.46 -16.61
N GLY A 243 13.94 10.76 -15.96
CA GLY A 243 14.80 11.91 -16.28
C GLY A 243 14.29 13.25 -15.71
N GLY A 244 13.10 13.27 -15.11
CA GLY A 244 12.52 14.45 -14.47
C GLY A 244 13.02 14.67 -13.04
N HIS A 245 12.60 15.77 -12.42
CA HIS A 245 12.90 16.05 -11.03
C HIS A 245 12.06 15.16 -10.09
N ALA A 246 12.70 14.59 -9.04
CA ALA A 246 12.07 13.64 -8.12
C ALA A 246 10.81 14.18 -7.42
N LEU A 247 10.73 15.48 -7.11
CA LEU A 247 9.57 16.06 -6.42
C LEU A 247 8.28 15.99 -7.26
N PRO A 248 8.21 16.48 -8.50
CA PRO A 248 7.02 16.30 -9.34
C PRO A 248 6.79 14.84 -9.73
N ALA A 249 7.83 14.01 -9.90
CA ALA A 249 7.67 12.58 -10.16
C ALA A 249 6.98 11.86 -8.97
N ASN A 250 7.36 12.22 -7.73
CA ASN A 250 6.66 11.73 -6.54
C ASN A 250 5.20 12.21 -6.50
N GLY A 251 4.96 13.49 -6.80
CA GLY A 251 3.60 14.04 -6.90
C GLY A 251 2.73 13.26 -7.87
N TYR A 252 3.24 12.99 -9.08
CA TYR A 252 2.55 12.16 -10.08
C TYR A 252 2.23 10.76 -9.53
N THR A 253 3.26 10.06 -9.06
CA THR A 253 3.12 8.70 -8.52
C THR A 253 2.04 8.61 -7.43
N LYS A 254 2.10 9.49 -6.43
CA LYS A 254 1.15 9.45 -5.31
C LYS A 254 -0.25 9.84 -5.73
N SER A 255 -0.39 10.82 -6.62
CA SER A 255 -1.68 11.24 -7.15
C SER A 255 -2.36 10.12 -7.95
N VAL A 256 -1.63 9.43 -8.82
CA VAL A 256 -2.15 8.28 -9.57
C VAL A 256 -2.62 7.18 -8.62
N LEU A 257 -1.77 6.75 -7.70
CA LEU A 257 -2.11 5.65 -6.79
C LEU A 257 -3.27 6.01 -5.84
N ARG A 258 -3.31 7.27 -5.37
CA ARG A 258 -4.41 7.76 -4.53
C ARG A 258 -5.73 7.80 -5.30
N ALA A 259 -5.69 8.25 -6.55
CA ALA A 259 -6.87 8.27 -7.41
C ALA A 259 -7.37 6.85 -7.71
N VAL A 260 -6.46 5.91 -8.01
CA VAL A 260 -6.80 4.49 -8.22
C VAL A 260 -7.49 3.90 -6.99
N ALA A 261 -6.90 4.09 -5.79
CA ALA A 261 -7.50 3.58 -4.55
C ALA A 261 -8.87 4.19 -4.28
N GLY A 262 -9.01 5.52 -4.50
CA GLY A 262 -10.27 6.23 -4.32
C GLY A 262 -11.35 5.77 -5.29
N GLN A 263 -11.02 5.60 -6.56
CA GLN A 263 -11.95 5.15 -7.58
C GLN A 263 -12.46 3.73 -7.29
N LEU A 264 -11.55 2.78 -7.01
CA LEU A 264 -11.93 1.42 -6.67
C LEU A 264 -12.78 1.36 -5.40
N ALA A 265 -12.44 2.16 -4.41
CA ALA A 265 -13.25 2.25 -3.20
C ALA A 265 -14.66 2.84 -3.47
N LEU A 266 -14.84 3.71 -4.46
CA LEU A 266 -16.16 4.20 -4.85
C LEU A 266 -16.97 3.19 -5.66
N GLU A 267 -16.32 2.41 -6.51
CA GLU A 267 -16.95 1.46 -7.42
C GLU A 267 -17.37 0.15 -6.75
N ASP A 268 -16.66 -0.28 -5.70
CA ASP A 268 -16.80 -1.60 -5.09
C ASP A 268 -17.04 -1.48 -3.57
N PRO A 269 -18.17 -2.01 -3.04
CA PRO A 269 -18.48 -1.95 -1.61
C PRO A 269 -17.53 -2.77 -0.74
N ASP A 270 -16.88 -3.79 -1.30
CA ASP A 270 -15.89 -4.64 -0.62
C ASP A 270 -14.44 -4.19 -0.87
N VAL A 271 -14.26 -2.99 -1.41
CA VAL A 271 -12.97 -2.30 -1.50
C VAL A 271 -13.04 -1.02 -0.68
N ASP A 272 -12.07 -0.81 0.21
CA ASP A 272 -11.95 0.41 1.01
C ASP A 272 -10.56 1.02 0.89
N TYR A 273 -10.42 2.28 1.33
CA TYR A 273 -9.17 3.02 1.35
C TYR A 273 -8.85 3.53 2.76
N PHE A 274 -7.69 3.13 3.29
CA PHE A 274 -7.14 3.67 4.53
C PHE A 274 -6.14 4.82 4.23
N PRO A 275 -6.33 6.03 4.80
CA PRO A 275 -5.61 7.23 4.40
C PRO A 275 -4.22 7.40 5.04
N SER A 276 -3.37 6.37 5.01
CA SER A 276 -2.01 6.44 5.57
C SER A 276 -1.15 7.52 4.91
N TYR A 277 -1.39 7.80 3.63
CA TYR A 277 -0.69 8.83 2.89
C TYR A 277 -1.03 10.22 3.44
N GLU A 278 -2.29 10.54 3.58
CA GLU A 278 -2.78 11.83 4.07
C GLU A 278 -2.35 12.09 5.51
N LEU A 279 -2.37 11.07 6.37
CA LEU A 279 -1.98 11.15 7.78
C LEU A 279 -0.49 11.47 7.98
N ILE A 280 0.37 11.18 7.01
CA ILE A 280 1.79 11.53 7.07
C ILE A 280 2.13 12.78 6.29
N THR A 281 1.53 12.97 5.10
CA THR A 281 1.93 14.01 4.16
C THR A 281 1.02 15.22 4.16
N GLY A 282 -0.09 15.18 4.89
CA GLY A 282 -1.04 16.28 4.97
C GLY A 282 -0.35 17.58 5.42
N PRO A 283 -0.65 18.72 4.78
CA PRO A 283 0.02 20.01 5.07
C PRO A 283 -0.08 20.42 6.54
N VAL A 284 -1.16 20.05 7.22
CA VAL A 284 -1.40 20.34 8.63
C VAL A 284 -0.30 19.79 9.54
N PHE A 285 0.34 18.68 9.15
CA PHE A 285 1.41 18.05 9.92
C PHE A 285 2.79 18.71 9.71
N GLY A 286 2.94 19.62 8.73
CA GLY A 286 4.18 20.38 8.51
C GLY A 286 5.42 19.54 8.25
N GLY A 287 5.28 18.30 7.78
CA GLY A 287 6.39 17.37 7.52
C GLY A 287 6.99 16.73 8.79
N ARG A 288 6.40 16.91 9.98
CA ARG A 288 6.93 16.43 11.27
C ARG A 288 7.17 14.93 11.35
N PHE A 289 6.47 14.16 10.53
CA PHE A 289 6.56 12.71 10.51
C PHE A 289 7.66 12.16 9.61
N PHE A 290 8.47 13.04 9.02
CA PHE A 290 9.63 12.64 8.24
C PHE A 290 10.93 12.87 8.98
N GLY A 291 11.87 11.96 8.81
CA GLY A 291 13.26 12.13 9.26
C GLY A 291 13.99 13.24 8.49
N PRO A 292 15.27 13.52 8.84
CA PRO A 292 16.04 14.59 8.20
C PRO A 292 16.18 14.48 6.69
N ASN A 293 16.07 13.27 6.14
CA ASN A 293 16.09 13.02 4.69
C ASN A 293 14.76 13.32 3.99
N GLN A 294 13.76 13.84 4.70
CA GLN A 294 12.41 14.16 4.20
C GLN A 294 11.72 12.99 3.45
N ARG A 295 12.11 11.76 3.80
CA ARG A 295 11.64 10.55 3.13
C ARG A 295 11.26 9.42 4.09
N THR A 296 12.12 9.12 5.06
CA THR A 296 11.87 8.06 6.04
C THR A 296 10.81 8.52 7.03
N VAL A 297 9.72 7.77 7.12
CA VAL A 297 8.69 8.01 8.13
C VAL A 297 9.26 7.68 9.51
N THR A 298 9.11 8.60 10.44
CA THR A 298 9.59 8.42 11.81
C THR A 298 8.75 7.39 12.58
N PRO A 299 9.27 6.78 13.65
CA PRO A 299 8.47 5.93 14.52
C PRO A 299 7.21 6.63 15.05
N GLU A 300 7.29 7.91 15.42
CA GLU A 300 6.14 8.72 15.82
C GLU A 300 5.08 8.78 14.72
N GLY A 301 5.49 8.98 13.45
CA GLY A 301 4.58 8.98 12.31
C GLY A 301 3.93 7.62 12.08
N VAL A 302 4.69 6.54 12.23
CA VAL A 302 4.14 5.17 12.15
C VAL A 302 3.10 4.95 13.25
N ASP A 303 3.43 5.30 14.50
CA ASP A 303 2.53 5.14 15.65
C ASP A 303 1.25 5.98 15.48
N PHE A 304 1.39 7.20 14.93
CA PHE A 304 0.24 8.06 14.63
C PHE A 304 -0.71 7.41 13.62
N VAL A 305 -0.19 6.93 12.50
CA VAL A 305 -1.00 6.23 11.48
C VAL A 305 -1.65 4.97 12.05
N MET A 306 -0.89 4.17 12.82
CA MET A 306 -1.40 2.92 13.37
C MET A 306 -2.47 3.14 14.43
N ARG A 307 -2.42 4.23 15.22
CA ARG A 307 -3.53 4.62 16.11
C ARG A 307 -4.83 4.83 15.34
N HIS A 308 -4.79 5.57 14.23
CA HIS A 308 -5.97 5.77 13.38
C HIS A 308 -6.47 4.48 12.74
N PHE A 309 -5.54 3.61 12.32
CA PHE A 309 -5.89 2.31 11.76
C PHE A 309 -6.64 1.44 12.77
N VAL A 310 -6.08 1.28 13.97
CA VAL A 310 -6.67 0.48 15.04
C VAL A 310 -7.98 1.09 15.53
N ALA A 311 -8.03 2.42 15.70
CA ALA A 311 -9.26 3.12 16.09
C ALA A 311 -10.39 2.88 15.06
N GLY A 312 -10.08 2.94 13.77
CA GLY A 312 -11.04 2.63 12.71
C GLY A 312 -11.55 1.19 12.79
N LEU A 313 -10.68 0.20 13.01
CA LEU A 313 -11.09 -1.22 13.14
C LEU A 313 -12.06 -1.45 14.31
N HIS A 314 -11.96 -0.66 15.39
CA HIS A 314 -12.83 -0.73 16.57
C HIS A 314 -14.03 0.23 16.50
N HIS A 315 -14.13 1.04 15.45
CA HIS A 315 -15.18 2.06 15.34
C HIS A 315 -16.55 1.42 15.13
N ARG A 316 -17.52 1.75 16.04
CA ARG A 316 -18.94 1.50 15.83
C ARG A 316 -19.60 2.78 15.33
N PRO A 317 -20.35 2.76 14.21
CA PRO A 317 -20.95 3.97 13.65
C PRO A 317 -21.88 4.66 14.66
N THR A 318 -21.59 5.91 15.03
CA THR A 318 -22.46 6.78 15.81
C THR A 318 -23.20 7.74 14.90
N GLN A 319 -24.49 8.02 15.21
CA GLN A 319 -25.35 8.91 14.43
C GLN A 319 -24.93 10.38 14.58
N PRO A 320 -25.13 11.25 13.56
CA PRO A 320 -24.65 12.63 13.54
C PRO A 320 -25.46 13.57 14.44
N GLN A 321 -24.78 14.49 15.13
CA GLN A 321 -25.36 15.62 15.85
C GLN A 321 -25.32 16.90 14.98
N SER A 322 -26.38 17.71 15.04
CA SER A 322 -26.60 18.92 14.23
C SER A 322 -25.99 20.19 14.83
N ALA A 323 -25.56 21.11 13.98
CA ALA A 323 -24.87 22.36 14.30
C ALA A 323 -25.62 23.66 13.92
N ARG A 324 -25.26 24.80 14.52
CA ARG A 324 -25.84 26.15 14.34
C ARG A 324 -24.80 27.22 13.93
N ASP A 325 -25.29 28.26 13.27
CA ASP A 325 -24.68 29.31 12.46
C ASP A 325 -23.63 30.30 13.01
N THR A 326 -22.71 30.79 12.17
CA THR A 326 -22.14 32.17 12.16
C THR A 326 -21.48 32.62 10.86
N ALA A 327 -21.51 33.96 10.59
CA ALA A 327 -21.21 34.61 9.33
C ALA A 327 -19.76 35.10 9.13
N ALA A 328 -19.28 35.16 7.85
CA ALA A 328 -17.97 35.62 7.40
C ALA A 328 -17.99 37.03 6.75
N ARG A 329 -16.84 37.73 6.68
CA ARG A 329 -16.62 39.06 6.07
C ARG A 329 -15.85 38.96 4.74
N PRO A 330 -16.08 39.87 3.75
CA PRO A 330 -15.52 39.79 2.42
C PRO A 330 -14.21 40.58 2.22
N GLY A 331 -13.33 40.10 1.34
CA GLY A 331 -12.16 40.80 0.77
C GLY A 331 -11.29 39.84 -0.05
N ASP A 332 -11.02 40.25 -1.30
CA ASP A 332 -10.25 39.60 -2.34
C ASP A 332 -10.89 38.32 -2.95
N ALA A 333 -10.49 37.97 -4.20
CA ALA A 333 -11.10 36.88 -4.97
C ALA A 333 -11.39 35.65 -4.08
N ALA A 334 -12.58 35.67 -3.49
CA ALA A 334 -13.00 34.66 -2.53
C ALA A 334 -13.30 33.37 -3.31
N CYS A 335 -12.69 32.28 -2.88
CA CYS A 335 -13.10 30.97 -3.30
C CYS A 335 -14.56 30.76 -2.86
N GLU A 336 -15.48 30.53 -3.78
CA GLU A 336 -16.92 30.49 -3.50
C GLU A 336 -17.26 29.37 -2.50
N ASP A 337 -16.43 28.30 -2.44
CA ASP A 337 -16.55 27.21 -1.49
C ASP A 337 -16.20 27.61 -0.04
N ALA A 338 -15.49 28.72 0.17
CA ALA A 338 -15.25 29.26 1.51
C ALA A 338 -16.57 29.65 2.24
N VAL A 339 -17.64 29.90 1.50
CA VAL A 339 -18.98 30.08 2.07
C VAL A 339 -19.48 28.85 2.81
N LEU A 340 -18.99 27.66 2.47
CA LEU A 340 -19.37 26.42 3.13
C LEU A 340 -18.95 26.37 4.60
N ASP A 341 -17.95 27.14 4.99
CA ASP A 341 -17.52 27.27 6.39
C ASP A 341 -18.63 27.86 7.30
N TYR A 342 -19.60 28.58 6.71
CA TYR A 342 -20.81 29.04 7.37
C TYR A 342 -21.66 27.89 7.96
N TYR A 343 -21.66 26.73 7.31
CA TYR A 343 -22.40 25.55 7.74
C TYR A 343 -21.62 24.68 8.73
N SER A 344 -20.36 25.05 9.00
CA SER A 344 -19.50 24.32 9.96
C SER A 344 -20.04 24.45 11.38
N PRO A 345 -20.17 23.36 12.14
CA PRO A 345 -20.45 23.40 13.56
C PRO A 345 -19.42 24.22 14.33
N ARG A 346 -19.88 24.95 15.35
CA ARG A 346 -19.03 25.62 16.33
C ARG A 346 -18.71 24.72 17.47
#